data_a726072e0a4c511c2129700e538ace18
#
_entry.id   a726072e0a4c511c2129700e538ace18
#
_cell.length_a   1.000
_cell.length_b   1.000
_cell.length_c   1.000
_cell.angle_alpha   90.00
_cell.angle_beta   90.00
_cell.angle_gamma   90.00
#
_symmetry.space_group_name_H-M   'P 1'
#
loop_
_entity.id
_entity.type
_entity.pdbx_description
1 polymer ?
#
loop_
_entity_poly.entity_id
_entity_poly.type
_entity_poly.pdbx_seq_one_letter_code
_entity_poly.pdbx_strand_id
1 'polypeptide(L)'
;MGWTLQRSLHNKLLYANLATESVMDKLFLGISNHVVCLSKKTGEQIWKTKLKSSTIINVYYEAENVFAYAGGHLFCLKAADGAIIWENTLKGLGYGNCIIASEHQNASVISSQIATQQALAATTVATTTTNSSSS
;
A
#
# COMPACT_ATOMS: atom_id res chain seq x y z
N MET A 1 -18.81 -41.21 17.01
CA MET A 1 -18.69 -39.90 17.65
C MET A 1 -17.47 -39.08 17.21
N GLY A 2 -16.41 -39.65 16.65
CA GLY A 2 -15.25 -38.94 16.10
C GLY A 2 -15.51 -38.14 14.81
N TRP A 3 -16.59 -38.40 14.13
CA TRP A 3 -16.92 -37.80 12.82
C TRP A 3 -17.28 -36.30 12.89
N THR A 4 -17.99 -35.86 13.93
CA THR A 4 -18.44 -34.50 14.11
C THR A 4 -17.28 -33.55 14.49
N LEU A 5 -16.32 -34.03 15.28
CA LEU A 5 -15.13 -33.29 15.66
C LEU A 5 -14.15 -33.11 14.49
N GLN A 6 -13.96 -34.13 13.66
CA GLN A 6 -13.13 -34.04 12.46
C GLN A 6 -13.69 -33.08 11.42
N ARG A 7 -15.00 -33.06 11.21
CA ARG A 7 -15.65 -32.09 10.31
C ARG A 7 -15.49 -30.68 10.81
N SER A 8 -15.63 -30.43 12.10
CA SER A 8 -15.47 -29.09 12.69
C SER A 8 -14.04 -28.57 12.55
N LEU A 9 -13.06 -29.42 12.81
CA LEU A 9 -11.63 -29.07 12.65
C LEU A 9 -11.25 -28.83 11.18
N HIS A 10 -11.77 -29.69 10.27
CA HIS A 10 -11.55 -29.55 8.84
C HIS A 10 -12.15 -28.26 8.29
N ASN A 11 -13.35 -27.90 8.71
CA ASN A 11 -13.99 -26.63 8.34
C ASN A 11 -13.22 -25.43 8.88
N LYS A 12 -12.74 -25.48 10.13
CA LYS A 12 -11.90 -24.39 10.69
C LYS A 12 -10.60 -24.21 9.94
N LEU A 13 -9.95 -25.31 9.54
CA LEU A 13 -8.74 -25.26 8.72
C LEU A 13 -9.01 -24.70 7.32
N LEU A 14 -10.13 -25.08 6.71
CA LEU A 14 -10.56 -24.53 5.41
C LEU A 14 -10.83 -23.04 5.48
N TYR A 15 -11.53 -22.57 6.49
CA TYR A 15 -11.79 -21.14 6.69
C TYR A 15 -10.51 -20.36 6.98
N ALA A 16 -9.59 -20.91 7.76
CA ALA A 16 -8.30 -20.30 8.03
C ALA A 16 -7.45 -20.21 6.75
N ASN A 17 -7.43 -21.26 5.94
CA ASN A 17 -6.73 -21.26 4.65
C ASN A 17 -7.36 -20.29 3.66
N LEU A 18 -8.69 -20.23 3.58
CA LEU A 18 -9.39 -19.26 2.74
C LEU A 18 -9.13 -17.82 3.16
N ALA A 19 -9.09 -17.54 4.47
CA ALA A 19 -8.76 -16.21 4.97
C ALA A 19 -7.30 -15.84 4.66
N THR A 20 -6.36 -16.76 4.78
CA THR A 20 -4.94 -16.55 4.46
C THR A 20 -4.74 -16.37 2.95
N GLU A 21 -5.39 -17.17 2.12
CA GLU A 21 -5.37 -17.01 0.66
C GLU A 21 -5.99 -15.68 0.23
N SER A 22 -7.07 -15.25 0.87
CA SER A 22 -7.75 -14.00 0.58
C SER A 22 -6.86 -12.77 0.81
N VAL A 23 -5.99 -12.80 1.80
CA VAL A 23 -5.04 -11.71 2.08
C VAL A 23 -3.86 -11.74 1.10
N MET A 24 -3.35 -12.92 0.77
CA MET A 24 -2.24 -13.09 -0.17
C MET A 24 -2.60 -12.76 -1.62
N ASP A 25 -3.88 -12.77 -1.97
CA ASP A 25 -4.38 -12.51 -3.31
C ASP A 25 -4.76 -11.06 -3.56
N LYS A 26 -4.49 -10.17 -2.62
CA LYS A 26 -4.82 -8.74 -2.74
C LYS A 26 -3.62 -7.91 -3.15
N LEU A 27 -3.86 -6.97 -4.03
CA LEU A 27 -2.89 -5.96 -4.46
C LEU A 27 -3.44 -4.59 -4.10
N PHE A 28 -2.62 -3.79 -3.44
CA PHE A 28 -3.01 -2.43 -3.03
C PHE A 28 -2.28 -1.41 -3.88
N LEU A 29 -3.01 -0.45 -4.43
CA LEU A 29 -2.49 0.60 -5.29
C LEU A 29 -2.84 1.96 -4.73
N GLY A 30 -1.90 2.89 -4.80
CA GLY A 30 -2.16 4.31 -4.59
C GLY A 30 -2.19 5.02 -5.94
N ILE A 31 -3.34 5.53 -6.32
CA ILE A 31 -3.52 6.17 -7.63
C ILE A 31 -4.57 7.29 -7.56
N SER A 32 -4.22 8.45 -8.10
CA SER A 32 -5.16 9.57 -8.31
C SER A 32 -6.09 9.82 -7.11
N ASN A 33 -5.54 10.14 -5.97
CA ASN A 33 -6.21 10.37 -4.69
C ASN A 33 -7.01 9.18 -4.10
N HIS A 34 -6.81 7.97 -4.62
CA HIS A 34 -7.47 6.77 -4.10
C HIS A 34 -6.45 5.71 -3.68
N VAL A 35 -6.82 4.93 -2.68
CA VAL A 35 -6.25 3.61 -2.43
C VAL A 35 -7.22 2.60 -3.02
N VAL A 36 -6.71 1.70 -3.84
CA VAL A 36 -7.50 0.71 -4.55
C VAL A 36 -6.98 -0.67 -4.20
N CYS A 37 -7.88 -1.59 -3.90
CA CYS A 37 -7.56 -2.99 -3.71
C CYS A 37 -8.06 -3.80 -4.91
N LEU A 38 -7.18 -4.55 -5.50
CA LEU A 38 -7.48 -5.44 -6.62
C LEU A 38 -7.24 -6.89 -6.23
N SER A 39 -7.93 -7.80 -6.90
CA SER A 39 -7.56 -9.21 -6.89
C SER A 39 -6.32 -9.42 -7.74
N LYS A 40 -5.27 -10.05 -7.21
CA LYS A 40 -4.09 -10.42 -7.99
C LYS A 40 -4.40 -11.43 -9.09
N LYS A 41 -5.38 -12.29 -8.85
CA LYS A 41 -5.74 -13.37 -9.79
C LYS A 41 -6.52 -12.85 -10.99
N THR A 42 -7.48 -11.96 -10.77
CA THR A 42 -8.43 -11.53 -11.80
C THR A 42 -8.24 -10.09 -12.26
N GLY A 43 -7.55 -9.26 -11.46
CA GLY A 43 -7.43 -7.83 -11.67
C GLY A 43 -8.70 -7.06 -11.32
N GLU A 44 -9.72 -7.73 -10.82
CA GLU A 44 -10.97 -7.08 -10.43
C GLU A 44 -10.79 -6.20 -9.19
N GLN A 45 -11.48 -5.06 -9.20
CA GLN A 45 -11.49 -4.16 -8.06
C GLN A 45 -12.34 -4.73 -6.93
N ILE A 46 -11.73 -4.88 -5.76
CA ILE A 46 -12.41 -5.34 -4.55
C ILE A 46 -13.01 -4.16 -3.79
N TRP A 47 -12.20 -3.11 -3.55
CA TRP A 47 -12.66 -1.87 -2.97
C TRP A 47 -11.77 -0.70 -3.41
N LYS A 48 -12.30 0.49 -3.22
CA LYS A 48 -11.60 1.75 -3.52
C LYS A 48 -11.98 2.78 -2.46
N THR A 49 -10.98 3.47 -1.92
CA THR A 49 -11.18 4.51 -0.89
C THR A 49 -10.53 5.80 -1.35
N LYS A 50 -11.33 6.87 -1.40
CA LYS A 50 -10.84 8.20 -1.72
C LYS A 50 -10.15 8.80 -0.50
N LEU A 51 -8.94 9.29 -0.70
CA LEU A 51 -8.20 10.06 0.28
C LEU A 51 -8.24 11.55 -0.07
N LYS A 52 -7.36 12.34 0.52
CA LYS A 52 -7.21 13.74 0.17
C LYS A 52 -6.65 13.92 -1.24
N SER A 53 -6.88 15.07 -1.82
CA SER A 53 -6.42 15.41 -3.16
C SER A 53 -4.89 15.36 -3.22
N SER A 54 -4.37 14.33 -3.83
CA SER A 54 -2.94 14.14 -4.09
C SER A 54 -2.77 13.22 -5.28
N THR A 55 -1.88 13.57 -6.18
CA THR A 55 -1.57 12.74 -7.34
C THR A 55 -0.65 11.57 -6.99
N ILE A 56 0.11 11.71 -5.91
CA ILE A 56 1.06 10.68 -5.47
C ILE A 56 0.60 10.15 -4.12
N ILE A 57 0.34 8.86 -4.08
CA ILE A 57 -0.03 8.15 -2.86
C ILE A 57 0.96 7.02 -2.65
N ASN A 58 1.67 7.07 -1.53
CA ASN A 58 2.56 6.00 -1.11
C ASN A 58 1.75 5.02 -0.26
N VAL A 59 1.82 3.73 -0.61
CA VAL A 59 1.00 2.69 0.03
C VAL A 59 1.90 1.60 0.60
N TYR A 60 1.62 1.19 1.82
CA TYR A 60 2.34 0.11 2.50
C TYR A 60 1.34 -0.79 3.24
N TYR A 61 1.49 -2.09 3.07
CA TYR A 61 0.63 -3.08 3.73
C TYR A 61 1.37 -3.81 4.83
N GLU A 62 0.76 -3.88 6.00
CA GLU A 62 1.28 -4.63 7.13
C GLU A 62 0.16 -5.00 8.11
N ALA A 63 0.17 -6.22 8.61
CA ALA A 63 -0.71 -6.69 9.69
C ALA A 63 -2.19 -6.35 9.43
N GLU A 64 -2.70 -6.69 8.26
CA GLU A 64 -4.09 -6.47 7.82
C GLU A 64 -4.50 -5.00 7.68
N ASN A 65 -3.54 -4.09 7.74
CA ASN A 65 -3.76 -2.66 7.54
C ASN A 65 -3.01 -2.16 6.32
N VAL A 66 -3.58 -1.15 5.69
CA VAL A 66 -2.94 -0.42 4.60
C VAL A 66 -2.64 0.97 5.10
N PHE A 67 -1.36 1.34 5.10
CA PHE A 67 -0.93 2.69 5.44
C PHE A 67 -0.74 3.46 4.14
N ALA A 68 -1.34 4.63 4.03
CA ALA A 68 -1.29 5.44 2.84
C ALA A 68 -0.94 6.89 3.18
N TYR A 69 0.10 7.41 2.55
CA TYR A 69 0.45 8.81 2.66
C TYR A 69 -0.05 9.56 1.44
N ALA A 70 -0.80 10.62 1.66
CA ALA A 70 -1.38 11.45 0.60
C ALA A 70 -1.50 12.89 1.04
N GLY A 71 -0.91 13.82 0.27
CA GLY A 71 -1.10 15.26 0.49
C GLY A 71 -0.74 15.77 1.89
N GLY A 72 0.33 15.24 2.48
CA GLY A 72 0.78 15.64 3.82
C GLY A 72 0.06 14.91 4.96
N HIS A 73 -0.80 13.96 4.67
CA HIS A 73 -1.55 13.20 5.66
C HIS A 73 -1.23 11.71 5.57
N LEU A 74 -1.19 11.05 6.72
CA LEU A 74 -1.05 9.61 6.82
C LEU A 74 -2.39 8.99 7.21
N PHE A 75 -2.79 7.97 6.47
CA PHE A 75 -4.03 7.24 6.70
C PHE A 75 -3.73 5.79 7.03
N CYS A 76 -4.50 5.21 7.92
CA CYS A 76 -4.54 3.77 8.13
C CYS A 76 -5.90 3.25 7.68
N LEU A 77 -5.89 2.32 6.75
CA LEU A 77 -7.09 1.70 6.21
C LEU A 77 -7.12 0.23 6.56
N LYS A 78 -8.31 -0.30 6.72
CA LYS A 78 -8.51 -1.73 6.89
C LYS A 78 -8.36 -2.43 5.54
N ALA A 79 -7.46 -3.41 5.45
CA ALA A 79 -7.18 -4.09 4.19
C ALA A 79 -8.38 -4.89 3.66
N ALA A 80 -9.28 -5.33 4.53
CA ALA A 80 -10.44 -6.13 4.16
C ALA A 80 -11.47 -5.36 3.33
N ASP A 81 -11.77 -4.11 3.70
CA ASP A 81 -12.86 -3.32 3.11
C ASP A 81 -12.49 -1.89 2.71
N GLY A 82 -11.27 -1.45 3.03
CA GLY A 82 -10.81 -0.10 2.72
C GLY A 82 -11.32 0.98 3.67
N ALA A 83 -11.92 0.62 4.79
CA ALA A 83 -12.39 1.60 5.77
C ALA A 83 -11.21 2.33 6.42
N ILE A 84 -11.32 3.66 6.53
CA ILE A 84 -10.31 4.48 7.21
C ILE A 84 -10.44 4.27 8.72
N ILE A 85 -9.39 3.73 9.34
CA ILE A 85 -9.34 3.50 10.79
C ILE A 85 -8.95 4.78 11.51
N TRP A 86 -7.90 5.44 11.02
CA TRP A 86 -7.46 6.74 11.54
C TRP A 86 -6.74 7.54 10.47
N GLU A 87 -6.66 8.84 10.71
CA GLU A 87 -5.93 9.81 9.90
C GLU A 87 -5.02 10.64 10.82
N ASN A 88 -3.77 10.85 10.39
CA ASN A 88 -2.85 11.75 11.06
C ASN A 88 -2.50 12.87 10.09
N THR A 89 -2.73 14.10 10.50
CA THR A 89 -2.50 15.28 9.66
C THR A 89 -1.01 15.65 9.56
N LEU A 90 -0.13 14.99 10.28
CA LEU A 90 1.31 15.24 10.31
C LEU A 90 1.63 16.74 10.43
N LYS A 91 0.96 17.39 11.38
CA LYS A 91 1.00 18.84 11.57
C LYS A 91 2.44 19.35 11.69
N GLY A 92 2.78 20.36 10.89
CA GLY A 92 4.10 20.98 10.91
C GLY A 92 5.17 20.27 10.09
N LEU A 93 4.85 19.15 9.42
CA LEU A 93 5.82 18.40 8.61
C LEU A 93 5.78 18.75 7.12
N GLY A 94 4.79 19.54 6.68
CA GLY A 94 4.69 20.01 5.29
C GLY A 94 4.17 18.95 4.32
N TYR A 95 4.40 19.21 3.03
CA TYR A 95 3.91 18.37 1.93
C TYR A 95 5.11 17.79 1.16
N GLY A 96 5.91 17.00 1.82
CA GLY A 96 7.07 16.39 1.18
C GLY A 96 6.80 14.96 0.72
N ASN A 97 7.84 14.35 0.17
CA ASN A 97 7.84 12.91 -0.08
C ASN A 97 7.90 12.17 1.25
N CYS A 98 7.25 11.01 1.30
CA CYS A 98 7.20 10.19 2.49
C CYS A 98 7.75 8.79 2.19
N ILE A 99 8.63 8.32 3.04
CA ILE A 99 9.10 6.94 3.05
C ILE A 99 8.50 6.30 4.29
N ILE A 100 7.81 5.19 4.08
CA ILE A 100 7.19 4.44 5.18
C ILE A 100 8.12 3.26 5.51
N ALA A 101 8.49 3.15 6.77
CA ALA A 101 9.30 2.05 7.26
C ALA A 101 8.73 1.52 8.56
N SER A 102 8.74 0.21 8.73
CA SER A 102 8.33 -0.46 9.95
C SER A 102 9.33 -1.56 10.31
N GLU A 103 9.17 -2.14 11.48
CA GLU A 103 10.04 -3.22 11.96
C GLU A 103 9.98 -4.50 11.11
N HIS A 104 8.87 -4.71 10.38
CA HIS A 104 8.67 -5.89 9.53
C HIS A 104 9.02 -5.64 8.06
N GLN A 105 9.41 -4.42 7.72
CA GLN A 105 9.71 -4.04 6.35
C GLN A 105 11.12 -4.49 5.97
N ASN A 106 11.25 -5.11 4.79
CA ASN A 106 12.56 -5.52 4.30
C ASN A 106 13.26 -4.39 3.50
N ALA A 107 14.56 -4.52 3.34
CA ALA A 107 15.39 -3.51 2.67
C ALA A 107 14.98 -3.29 1.19
N SER A 108 14.40 -4.29 0.52
CA SER A 108 13.98 -4.16 -0.88
C SER A 108 12.82 -3.21 -1.06
N VAL A 109 11.87 -3.19 -0.11
CA VAL A 109 10.72 -2.26 -0.12
C VAL A 109 11.20 -0.82 0.08
N ILE A 110 12.10 -0.61 1.04
CA ILE A 110 12.70 0.71 1.30
C ILE A 110 13.47 1.19 0.08
N SER A 111 14.27 0.34 -0.55
CA SER A 111 15.03 0.67 -1.76
C SER A 111 14.11 1.06 -2.91
N SER A 112 12.98 0.38 -3.08
CA SER A 112 11.98 0.70 -4.11
C SER A 112 11.34 2.07 -3.88
N GLN A 113 11.02 2.43 -2.63
CA GLN A 113 10.49 3.75 -2.28
C GLN A 113 11.50 4.85 -2.58
N ILE A 114 12.77 4.65 -2.21
CA ILE A 114 13.85 5.60 -2.46
C ILE A 114 14.07 5.76 -3.97
N ALA A 115 14.12 4.69 -4.74
CA ALA A 115 14.30 4.70 -6.19
C ALA A 115 13.16 5.47 -6.89
N THR A 116 11.91 5.28 -6.46
CA THR A 116 10.75 6.01 -6.99
C THR A 116 10.88 7.51 -6.75
N GLN A 117 11.28 7.91 -5.56
CA GLN A 117 11.46 9.33 -5.22
C GLN A 117 12.63 9.94 -5.98
N GLN A 118 13.73 9.22 -6.14
CA GLN A 118 14.89 9.66 -6.91
C GLN A 118 14.55 9.82 -8.40
N ALA A 119 13.76 8.91 -8.97
CA ALA A 119 13.31 9.01 -10.36
C ALA A 119 12.45 10.26 -10.59
N LEU A 120 11.57 10.62 -9.64
CA LEU A 120 10.77 11.85 -9.70
C LEU A 120 11.66 13.10 -9.63
N ALA A 121 12.68 13.10 -8.80
CA ALA A 121 13.65 14.19 -8.70
C ALA A 121 14.56 14.27 -9.93
N ALA A 122 14.99 13.13 -10.47
CA ALA A 122 15.86 13.05 -11.66
C ALA A 122 15.21 13.57 -12.93
N THR A 123 13.87 13.52 -13.04
CA THR A 123 13.16 14.07 -14.21
C THR A 123 13.36 15.58 -14.36
N THR A 124 13.57 16.30 -13.27
CA THR A 124 13.84 17.74 -13.28
C THR A 124 15.33 18.04 -13.52
N VAL A 125 16.23 17.18 -13.08
CA VAL A 125 17.69 17.37 -13.19
C VAL A 125 18.22 16.89 -14.54
N ALA A 126 17.62 15.86 -15.14
CA ALA A 126 18.03 15.31 -16.44
C ALA A 126 17.93 16.31 -17.59
N THR A 127 16.98 17.26 -17.52
CA THR A 127 16.85 18.33 -18.50
C THR A 127 18.01 19.34 -18.46
N THR A 128 18.63 19.51 -17.31
CA THR A 128 19.77 20.44 -17.15
C THR A 128 21.12 19.80 -17.49
N THR A 129 21.27 18.49 -17.24
CA THR A 129 22.53 17.77 -17.48
C THR A 129 22.75 17.42 -18.96
N THR A 130 21.71 17.19 -19.76
CA THR A 130 21.83 16.92 -21.18
C THR A 130 22.40 18.07 -21.99
N ASN A 131 22.22 19.30 -21.53
CA ASN A 131 22.76 20.49 -22.20
C ASN A 131 24.25 20.72 -21.92
N SER A 132 24.82 20.19 -20.86
CA SER A 132 26.23 20.32 -20.52
C SER A 132 27.11 19.24 -21.10
N SER A 133 26.59 18.13 -21.55
CA SER A 133 27.35 17.00 -22.11
C SER A 133 27.54 17.09 -23.64
N SER A 134 26.91 18.04 -24.31
CA SER A 134 27.01 18.23 -25.77
C SER A 134 28.04 19.26 -26.20
N SER A 135 28.79 19.78 -25.27
CA SER A 135 29.93 20.70 -25.55
C SER A 135 31.32 19.98 -25.49
#